data_e654215f8f5a3620b3ff4d02771e0479
#
_entry.id   e654215f8f5a3620b3ff4d02771e0479
#
_cell.length_a   1.000
_cell.length_b   1.000
_cell.length_c   1.000
_cell.angle_alpha   90.00
_cell.angle_beta   90.00
_cell.angle_gamma   90.00
#
_symmetry.space_group_name_H-M   'P 1'
#
loop_
_entity.id
_entity.type
_entity.pdbx_description
1 polymer ?
#
loop_
_entity_poly.entity_id
_entity_poly.type
_entity_poly.pdbx_seq_one_letter_code
_entity_poly.pdbx_strand_id
1 'polypeptide(L)'
;MKKRSAPRDAFFNPRVLLGFVLGSVGVALALIGFGLYPGASVLAQKPGQPTTQQWQPKWEVIHSSHNDVSAPLREMATWDLPPVSEHEAPENPQIGIVRESGSRPDTVVQKTFAETLLADVIPGFNFDGIPYPGVICNCAPPDTNGEVGATQYVQIVNEGYQVFDKATGNSILGPASINSVWAGFGGVCQAGQGDPVMLYDQIANRWLISQFAGGLTHECIAISTTSDATGTWNRYDFTVGAGALFDYPKIGVWPDGYYMAMNVFNTSGTAYLGTQPFAFDRTKMLAGQPATMLTPGLVGSPANNEDPLMPADFDGSILPPSGAPNTFVEFPDSIGNNLNTYRSWHYSVGVPFGTNPTFTQVPSPAAAPFTFLFAGVPQRRREPAWATWPTA
;
A
#
# COMPACT_ATOMS: atom_id res chain seq x y z
N MET A 1 10.91 12.53 -69.14
CA MET A 1 9.97 12.12 -70.23
C MET A 1 8.63 11.85 -69.60
N LYS A 2 7.62 12.58 -70.13
CA LYS A 2 6.18 12.35 -70.14
C LYS A 2 5.50 12.01 -68.83
N LYS A 3 4.79 12.92 -68.19
CA LYS A 3 3.54 13.69 -68.47
C LYS A 3 2.25 12.86 -68.50
N ARG A 4 1.34 13.36 -67.64
CA ARG A 4 -0.12 13.55 -67.82
C ARG A 4 -0.96 12.40 -67.26
N SER A 5 -2.15 12.62 -66.66
CA SER A 5 -3.02 13.78 -66.49
C SER A 5 -4.21 13.38 -65.62
N ALA A 6 -4.72 14.29 -64.85
CA ALA A 6 -6.11 14.27 -64.39
C ALA A 6 -7.08 14.66 -65.55
N PRO A 7 -8.38 14.53 -65.47
CA PRO A 7 -9.24 15.52 -64.84
C PRO A 7 -10.50 14.95 -64.15
N ARG A 8 -11.18 15.65 -63.17
CA ARG A 8 -12.30 16.60 -63.32
C ARG A 8 -13.59 15.93 -63.79
N ASP A 9 -14.74 16.10 -63.26
CA ASP A 9 -15.55 17.22 -62.79
C ASP A 9 -16.73 16.66 -61.97
N ALA A 10 -17.11 17.23 -60.87
CA ALA A 10 -18.11 18.25 -60.64
C ALA A 10 -19.54 17.92 -61.14
N PHE A 11 -20.49 17.94 -60.26
CA PHE A 11 -21.72 18.71 -60.44
C PHE A 11 -22.45 18.98 -59.11
N PHE A 12 -22.58 20.23 -58.85
CA PHE A 12 -23.47 20.88 -57.93
C PHE A 12 -24.91 20.71 -58.34
N ASN A 13 -25.89 20.66 -57.45
CA ASN A 13 -26.89 21.72 -57.29
C ASN A 13 -27.90 21.45 -56.19
N PRO A 14 -28.47 22.53 -55.68
CA PRO A 14 -29.20 22.58 -54.41
C PRO A 14 -30.70 22.87 -54.58
N ARG A 15 -31.35 23.15 -53.45
CA ARG A 15 -32.72 23.67 -53.25
C ARG A 15 -33.76 22.56 -53.03
N VAL A 16 -34.62 22.71 -52.02
CA VAL A 16 -35.60 23.70 -51.59
C VAL A 16 -36.00 23.34 -50.17
N LEU A 17 -35.87 24.06 -49.16
CA LEU A 17 -36.53 25.22 -48.59
C LEU A 17 -38.04 25.04 -48.28
N LEU A 18 -38.36 25.42 -47.04
CA LEU A 18 -39.65 25.90 -46.48
C LEU A 18 -40.67 24.76 -46.19
N GLY A 19 -41.17 24.70 -45.03
CA GLY A 19 -41.77 25.62 -44.11
C GLY A 19 -43.01 25.01 -43.55
N PHE A 20 -43.32 25.31 -42.45
CA PHE A 20 -44.56 25.80 -41.85
C PHE A 20 -44.80 25.29 -40.44
N VAL A 21 -44.85 26.23 -39.64
CA VAL A 21 -45.33 26.48 -38.32
C VAL A 21 -46.86 26.42 -38.26
N LEU A 22 -47.40 26.29 -37.05
CA LEU A 22 -48.77 26.49 -36.59
C LEU A 22 -49.63 25.18 -36.67
N GLY A 23 -50.34 24.86 -35.67
CA GLY A 23 -50.89 25.52 -34.54
C GLY A 23 -52.10 24.82 -34.01
N SER A 24 -52.30 25.03 -32.77
CA SER A 24 -53.58 25.24 -32.10
C SER A 24 -54.54 24.05 -31.88
N VAL A 25 -54.74 23.85 -30.59
CA VAL A 25 -55.94 24.09 -29.78
C VAL A 25 -57.14 23.17 -30.04
N GLY A 26 -57.44 22.43 -29.00
CA GLY A 26 -58.76 22.26 -28.43
C GLY A 26 -59.69 21.21 -29.07
N VAL A 27 -60.15 20.33 -28.28
CA VAL A 27 -61.54 20.22 -27.87
C VAL A 27 -61.68 19.18 -26.78
N ALA A 28 -62.21 19.58 -25.67
CA ALA A 28 -62.73 18.72 -24.63
C ALA A 28 -64.04 18.08 -25.12
N LEU A 29 -64.14 16.78 -24.95
CA LEU A 29 -65.44 16.10 -24.91
C LEU A 29 -65.46 15.12 -23.79
N ALA A 30 -66.28 15.43 -22.80
CA ALA A 30 -66.70 14.57 -21.72
C ALA A 30 -67.54 13.43 -22.25
N LEU A 31 -67.13 12.23 -21.91
CA LEU A 31 -68.05 11.08 -21.90
C LEU A 31 -67.96 10.39 -20.55
N ILE A 32 -69.01 10.52 -19.82
CA ILE A 32 -69.33 9.78 -18.61
C ILE A 32 -69.55 8.32 -18.97
N GLY A 33 -68.77 7.46 -18.42
CA GLY A 33 -68.92 6.00 -18.58
C GLY A 33 -68.40 5.26 -17.36
N PHE A 34 -69.30 4.62 -16.73
CA PHE A 34 -69.23 3.87 -15.46
C PHE A 34 -68.05 2.91 -15.34
N GLY A 35 -67.45 2.93 -14.19
CA GLY A 35 -67.14 1.74 -13.39
C GLY A 35 -65.90 0.95 -13.80
N LEU A 36 -64.88 1.09 -13.01
CA LEU A 36 -64.06 0.03 -12.41
C LEU A 36 -62.78 0.72 -11.86
N TYR A 37 -62.66 0.83 -10.57
CA TYR A 37 -61.43 1.24 -9.92
C TYR A 37 -60.35 0.19 -10.16
N PRO A 38 -59.28 0.46 -10.90
CA PRO A 38 -58.02 -0.22 -10.64
C PRO A 38 -57.31 0.58 -9.57
N GLY A 39 -56.89 -0.13 -8.56
CA GLY A 39 -56.17 0.44 -7.41
C GLY A 39 -55.03 1.35 -7.86
N ALA A 40 -55.02 2.55 -7.37
CA ALA A 40 -53.89 3.41 -7.42
C ALA A 40 -52.74 2.68 -6.69
N SER A 41 -51.84 2.10 -7.47
CA SER A 41 -50.53 1.72 -6.98
C SER A 41 -49.85 3.03 -6.59
N VAL A 42 -49.96 3.40 -5.34
CA VAL A 42 -49.05 4.32 -4.72
C VAL A 42 -47.69 3.65 -4.87
N LEU A 43 -46.93 4.08 -5.88
CA LEU A 43 -45.52 3.79 -5.93
C LEU A 43 -44.96 4.33 -4.62
N ALA A 44 -44.81 3.44 -3.64
CA ALA A 44 -44.08 3.74 -2.44
C ALA A 44 -42.70 4.23 -2.91
N GLN A 45 -42.44 5.51 -2.75
CA GLN A 45 -41.15 6.10 -2.93
C GLN A 45 -40.23 5.29 -2.00
N LYS A 46 -39.35 4.49 -2.63
CA LYS A 46 -38.32 3.78 -1.89
C LYS A 46 -37.64 4.80 -0.99
N PRO A 47 -37.56 4.57 0.35
CA PRO A 47 -36.79 5.46 1.20
C PRO A 47 -35.46 5.71 0.51
N GLY A 48 -35.07 6.97 0.34
CA GLY A 48 -33.84 7.32 -0.36
C GLY A 48 -32.73 6.46 0.25
N GLN A 49 -32.06 5.66 -0.59
CA GLN A 49 -30.83 5.06 -0.16
C GLN A 49 -29.99 6.19 0.39
N PRO A 50 -29.37 6.02 1.56
CA PRO A 50 -28.42 7.01 2.00
C PRO A 50 -27.45 7.19 0.84
N THR A 51 -27.33 8.41 0.36
CA THR A 51 -26.28 8.76 -0.60
C THR A 51 -24.99 8.47 0.14
N THR A 52 -24.35 7.34 -0.18
CA THR A 52 -23.00 7.08 0.27
C THR A 52 -22.19 8.28 -0.20
N GLN A 53 -21.78 9.10 0.74
CA GLN A 53 -20.94 10.24 0.42
C GLN A 53 -19.70 9.66 -0.22
N GLN A 54 -19.58 9.84 -1.54
CA GLN A 54 -18.45 9.31 -2.28
C GLN A 54 -17.19 9.92 -1.69
N TRP A 55 -16.27 9.08 -1.22
CA TRP A 55 -14.99 9.53 -0.71
C TRP A 55 -14.30 10.44 -1.75
N GLN A 56 -13.76 11.55 -1.28
CA GLN A 56 -13.06 12.52 -2.11
C GLN A 56 -11.67 12.73 -1.54
N PRO A 57 -10.61 12.67 -2.37
CA PRO A 57 -9.26 12.88 -1.92
C PRO A 57 -9.05 14.32 -1.41
N LYS A 58 -8.42 14.41 -0.26
CA LYS A 58 -7.90 15.68 0.29
C LYS A 58 -6.38 15.65 0.13
N TRP A 59 -5.92 16.14 -0.99
CA TRP A 59 -4.51 16.13 -1.33
C TRP A 59 -3.68 16.99 -0.41
N GLU A 60 -2.62 16.38 0.12
CA GLU A 60 -1.59 17.08 0.88
C GLU A 60 -0.23 16.80 0.26
N VAL A 61 0.61 17.85 0.20
CA VAL A 61 2.00 17.78 -0.24
C VAL A 61 2.86 18.06 0.99
N ILE A 62 3.64 17.10 1.40
CA ILE A 62 4.46 17.16 2.60
C ILE A 62 5.92 17.12 2.17
N HIS A 63 6.70 18.10 2.62
CA HIS A 63 8.14 18.12 2.39
C HIS A 63 8.86 17.32 3.47
N SER A 64 10.00 16.70 3.11
CA SER A 64 10.88 16.13 4.13
C SER A 64 11.27 17.19 5.16
N SER A 65 11.09 16.89 6.43
CA SER A 65 11.43 17.78 7.55
C SER A 65 12.95 17.96 7.65
N HIS A 66 13.67 16.91 7.31
CA HIS A 66 15.12 16.87 7.24
C HIS A 66 15.57 15.87 6.19
N ASN A 67 16.70 16.13 5.55
CA ASN A 67 17.41 15.15 4.73
C ASN A 67 18.92 15.41 4.72
N ASP A 68 19.68 14.34 4.61
CA ASP A 68 21.14 14.37 4.50
C ASP A 68 21.67 13.14 3.77
N VAL A 69 22.99 13.01 3.74
CA VAL A 69 23.70 11.80 3.29
C VAL A 69 24.51 11.26 4.47
N SER A 70 24.32 9.99 4.79
CA SER A 70 25.03 9.34 5.90
C SER A 70 26.52 9.12 5.60
N ALA A 71 27.31 8.89 6.64
CA ALA A 71 28.56 8.15 6.50
C ALA A 71 28.27 6.70 6.02
N PRO A 72 29.27 5.93 5.57
CA PRO A 72 29.05 4.52 5.24
C PRO A 72 28.55 3.72 6.44
N LEU A 73 27.51 2.90 6.29
CA LEU A 73 26.93 2.12 7.40
C LEU A 73 27.96 1.20 8.06
N ARG A 74 28.93 0.66 7.30
CA ARG A 74 30.04 -0.14 7.86
C ARG A 74 30.87 0.61 8.90
N GLU A 75 30.86 1.93 8.88
CA GLU A 75 31.53 2.77 9.87
C GLU A 75 30.60 3.13 11.03
N MET A 76 29.31 3.29 10.75
CA MET A 76 28.30 3.74 11.72
C MET A 76 27.76 2.60 12.60
N ALA A 77 27.79 1.36 12.16
CA ALA A 77 27.23 0.20 12.86
C ALA A 77 27.88 -0.06 14.22
N THR A 78 29.07 0.50 14.49
CA THR A 78 29.82 0.37 15.73
C THR A 78 29.67 1.57 16.68
N TRP A 79 28.85 2.55 16.31
CA TRP A 79 28.67 3.75 17.13
C TRP A 79 27.84 3.42 18.38
N ASP A 80 28.09 4.17 19.46
CA ASP A 80 27.24 4.12 20.65
C ASP A 80 25.89 4.78 20.31
N LEU A 81 24.84 4.01 20.39
CA LEU A 81 23.51 4.39 19.90
C LEU A 81 22.51 4.42 21.05
N PRO A 82 21.48 5.28 20.97
CA PRO A 82 20.41 5.24 21.93
C PRO A 82 19.71 3.86 21.91
N PRO A 83 19.17 3.43 23.04
CA PRO A 83 18.40 2.20 23.10
C PRO A 83 17.19 2.32 22.16
N VAL A 84 16.82 1.21 21.60
CA VAL A 84 15.66 1.07 20.76
C VAL A 84 14.42 0.90 21.62
N SER A 85 13.29 1.42 21.19
CA SER A 85 12.00 1.22 21.84
C SER A 85 10.97 0.84 20.79
N GLU A 86 10.61 -0.43 20.81
CA GLU A 86 9.46 -0.91 20.03
C GLU A 86 8.18 -0.25 20.53
N HIS A 87 7.32 0.09 19.60
CA HIS A 87 6.00 0.61 19.90
C HIS A 87 4.98 -0.06 18.98
N GLU A 88 4.13 -0.87 19.57
CA GLU A 88 3.00 -1.46 18.84
C GLU A 88 1.73 -0.64 19.06
N ALA A 89 1.05 -0.32 17.97
CA ALA A 89 -0.32 0.12 18.07
C ALA A 89 -1.23 -1.10 18.37
N PRO A 90 -2.34 -0.93 19.06
CA PRO A 90 -3.29 -2.01 19.26
C PRO A 90 -3.75 -2.55 17.90
N GLU A 91 -3.89 -3.87 17.81
CA GLU A 91 -4.52 -4.50 16.64
C GLU A 91 -5.86 -3.83 16.32
N ASN A 92 -6.19 -3.77 15.03
CA ASN A 92 -7.45 -3.20 14.57
C ASN A 92 -8.62 -3.85 15.34
N PRO A 93 -9.33 -3.11 16.21
CA PRO A 93 -10.42 -3.68 17.03
C PRO A 93 -11.62 -4.12 16.19
N GLN A 94 -11.62 -3.81 14.90
CA GLN A 94 -12.67 -4.20 13.96
C GLN A 94 -12.40 -5.55 13.28
N ILE A 95 -11.20 -6.11 13.39
CA ILE A 95 -11.00 -7.53 13.11
C ILE A 95 -11.73 -8.33 14.18
N GLY A 96 -13.02 -8.13 14.22
CA GLY A 96 -13.90 -8.84 15.13
C GLY A 96 -14.04 -10.28 14.65
N ILE A 97 -14.04 -11.18 15.59
CA ILE A 97 -14.25 -12.61 15.40
C ILE A 97 -15.56 -12.84 14.63
N VAL A 98 -15.49 -13.16 13.36
CA VAL A 98 -16.64 -13.67 12.61
C VAL A 98 -17.00 -15.02 13.20
N ARG A 99 -18.07 -15.07 13.96
CA ARG A 99 -18.66 -16.33 14.39
C ARG A 99 -19.59 -16.85 13.29
N GLU A 100 -19.02 -17.36 12.23
CA GLU A 100 -19.78 -18.23 11.33
C GLU A 100 -19.81 -19.65 11.93
N SER A 101 -20.99 -20.07 12.36
CA SER A 101 -21.25 -21.44 12.77
C SER A 101 -21.43 -22.32 11.54
N GLY A 102 -20.36 -22.64 10.84
CA GLY A 102 -20.39 -23.55 9.72
C GLY A 102 -19.10 -23.51 8.94
N SER A 103 -18.35 -24.62 8.96
CA SER A 103 -17.21 -24.77 8.07
C SER A 103 -17.69 -24.86 6.64
N ARG A 104 -17.53 -23.79 5.87
CA ARG A 104 -17.64 -23.90 4.42
C ARG A 104 -16.37 -24.58 3.90
N PRO A 105 -16.47 -25.54 2.98
CA PRO A 105 -15.28 -26.12 2.38
C PRO A 105 -14.47 -25.02 1.71
N ASP A 106 -13.18 -24.96 2.01
CA ASP A 106 -12.27 -24.08 1.30
C ASP A 106 -12.19 -24.52 -0.16
N THR A 107 -12.71 -23.71 -1.07
CA THR A 107 -12.73 -24.00 -2.50
C THR A 107 -11.39 -23.70 -3.17
N VAL A 108 -10.47 -23.06 -2.47
CA VAL A 108 -9.13 -22.66 -2.95
C VAL A 108 -8.07 -23.69 -2.58
N VAL A 109 -8.41 -24.68 -1.72
CA VAL A 109 -7.47 -25.75 -1.39
C VAL A 109 -7.04 -26.47 -2.66
N GLN A 110 -5.75 -26.50 -2.90
CA GLN A 110 -5.17 -27.28 -3.99
C GLN A 110 -5.45 -28.76 -3.74
N LYS A 111 -6.41 -29.33 -4.48
CA LYS A 111 -6.86 -30.73 -4.36
C LYS A 111 -6.07 -31.69 -5.22
N THR A 112 -5.32 -31.18 -6.17
CA THR A 112 -4.45 -31.97 -7.05
C THR A 112 -3.04 -31.45 -6.91
N PHE A 113 -2.15 -32.33 -6.51
CA PHE A 113 -0.73 -32.08 -6.74
C PHE A 113 -0.53 -32.11 -8.25
N ALA A 114 0.00 -31.05 -8.85
CA ALA A 114 0.52 -31.18 -10.20
C ALA A 114 1.50 -32.34 -10.17
N GLU A 115 1.26 -33.36 -10.99
CA GLU A 115 2.27 -34.41 -11.17
C GLU A 115 3.54 -33.68 -11.56
N THR A 116 4.41 -33.65 -10.62
CA THR A 116 5.82 -33.26 -10.64
C THR A 116 6.34 -32.82 -12.00
N LEU A 117 6.15 -31.56 -12.35
CA LEU A 117 7.31 -30.83 -12.82
C LEU A 117 8.15 -30.62 -11.56
N LEU A 118 9.04 -31.55 -11.29
CA LEU A 118 10.20 -31.26 -10.47
C LEU A 118 10.93 -30.15 -11.20
N ALA A 119 10.59 -28.90 -10.92
CA ALA A 119 11.55 -27.86 -11.07
C ALA A 119 12.72 -28.37 -10.23
N ASP A 120 13.82 -28.75 -10.88
CA ASP A 120 15.06 -28.97 -10.18
C ASP A 120 15.37 -27.67 -9.46
N VAL A 121 14.88 -27.57 -8.24
CA VAL A 121 15.27 -26.51 -7.34
C VAL A 121 16.71 -26.84 -7.03
N ILE A 122 17.64 -26.24 -7.74
CA ILE A 122 19.04 -26.25 -7.35
C ILE A 122 19.05 -25.50 -6.03
N PRO A 123 19.23 -26.21 -4.88
CA PRO A 123 19.28 -25.54 -3.61
C PRO A 123 20.46 -24.57 -3.63
N GLY A 124 20.16 -23.28 -3.46
CA GLY A 124 21.18 -22.27 -3.22
C GLY A 124 21.77 -22.39 -1.82
N PHE A 125 22.33 -21.33 -1.34
CA PHE A 125 22.84 -21.28 0.04
C PHE A 125 21.68 -21.27 1.02
N ASN A 126 21.81 -22.04 2.10
CA ASN A 126 20.97 -21.98 3.26
C ASN A 126 21.85 -21.61 4.44
N PHE A 127 21.52 -20.52 5.12
CA PHE A 127 22.28 -20.00 6.26
C PHE A 127 21.35 -19.36 7.27
N ASP A 128 21.79 -19.34 8.52
CA ASP A 128 21.04 -18.71 9.58
C ASP A 128 21.05 -17.18 9.42
N GLY A 129 19.87 -16.57 9.57
CA GLY A 129 19.69 -15.14 9.60
C GLY A 129 19.94 -14.56 10.99
N ILE A 130 19.31 -13.42 11.26
CA ILE A 130 19.39 -12.75 12.56
C ILE A 130 18.72 -13.64 13.63
N PRO A 131 19.45 -14.02 14.70
CA PRO A 131 18.93 -14.94 15.71
C PRO A 131 18.04 -14.22 16.74
N TYR A 132 17.21 -15.01 17.41
CA TYR A 132 16.51 -14.60 18.63
C TYR A 132 16.81 -15.62 19.76
N PRO A 133 17.17 -15.20 21.00
CA PRO A 133 17.62 -13.85 21.35
C PRO A 133 19.00 -13.57 20.74
N GLY A 134 19.43 -12.33 20.72
CA GLY A 134 20.80 -12.03 20.31
C GLY A 134 20.96 -10.77 19.46
N VAL A 135 19.88 -10.10 19.15
CA VAL A 135 19.91 -8.78 18.53
C VAL A 135 19.23 -7.80 19.46
N ILE A 136 19.69 -6.69 19.46
CA ILE A 136 19.52 -5.41 20.12
C ILE A 136 18.35 -5.27 21.10
N CYS A 137 17.11 -5.64 20.77
CA CYS A 137 16.00 -5.49 21.73
C CYS A 137 15.45 -6.83 22.25
N ASN A 138 15.67 -7.95 21.61
CA ASN A 138 14.94 -9.17 21.86
C ASN A 138 13.42 -8.95 21.79
N CYS A 139 12.98 -8.15 20.82
CA CYS A 139 11.58 -7.78 20.62
C CYS A 139 10.77 -8.92 20.03
N ALA A 140 9.49 -8.93 20.33
CA ALA A 140 8.50 -9.79 19.72
C ALA A 140 7.21 -8.98 19.53
N PRO A 141 6.62 -9.03 18.32
CA PRO A 141 7.01 -9.81 17.15
C PRO A 141 8.33 -9.35 16.50
N PRO A 142 9.00 -10.22 15.74
CA PRO A 142 10.27 -9.87 15.09
C PRO A 142 10.10 -9.08 13.80
N ASP A 143 8.90 -9.00 13.23
CA ASP A 143 8.54 -8.34 11.97
C ASP A 143 9.58 -8.54 10.86
N THR A 144 9.97 -9.79 10.70
CA THR A 144 11.06 -10.18 9.82
C THR A 144 10.76 -9.83 8.38
N ASN A 145 11.65 -9.02 7.80
CA ASN A 145 11.62 -8.62 6.42
C ASN A 145 13.02 -8.77 5.82
N GLY A 146 13.16 -8.86 4.52
CA GLY A 146 14.46 -8.93 3.88
C GLY A 146 14.35 -9.02 2.38
N GLU A 147 15.39 -8.55 1.68
CA GLU A 147 15.37 -8.43 0.24
C GLU A 147 16.70 -8.86 -0.37
N VAL A 148 16.64 -9.34 -1.62
CA VAL A 148 17.79 -9.86 -2.37
C VAL A 148 18.17 -8.89 -3.47
N GLY A 149 19.34 -8.25 -3.31
CA GLY A 149 19.94 -7.43 -4.37
C GLY A 149 20.82 -8.21 -5.34
N ALA A 150 21.60 -7.48 -6.11
CA ALA A 150 22.50 -8.08 -7.10
C ALA A 150 23.58 -8.99 -6.47
N THR A 151 24.22 -8.53 -5.39
CA THR A 151 25.36 -9.21 -4.73
C THR A 151 25.16 -9.43 -3.24
N GLN A 152 24.14 -8.84 -2.66
CA GLN A 152 23.87 -8.86 -1.21
C GLN A 152 22.44 -9.35 -0.95
N TYR A 153 22.24 -9.91 0.22
CA TYR A 153 20.95 -10.10 0.87
C TYR A 153 20.96 -9.27 2.15
N VAL A 154 19.92 -8.50 2.38
CA VAL A 154 19.76 -7.72 3.59
C VAL A 154 18.54 -8.20 4.33
N GLN A 155 18.72 -8.64 5.56
CA GLN A 155 17.65 -8.96 6.48
C GLN A 155 17.47 -7.84 7.49
N ILE A 156 16.23 -7.55 7.82
CA ILE A 156 15.86 -6.65 8.88
C ILE A 156 14.84 -7.32 9.79
N VAL A 157 14.93 -7.04 11.05
CA VAL A 157 13.95 -7.44 12.06
C VAL A 157 13.67 -6.22 12.94
N ASN A 158 12.63 -6.29 13.78
CA ASN A 158 12.49 -5.33 14.88
C ASN A 158 13.75 -5.41 15.72
N GLU A 159 14.40 -4.53 15.61
CA GLU A 159 15.17 -3.31 15.53
C GLU A 159 16.62 -3.58 15.17
N GLY A 160 16.85 -4.56 14.32
CA GLY A 160 18.18 -4.91 13.84
C GLY A 160 18.21 -5.24 12.36
N TYR A 161 19.37 -5.03 11.74
CA TYR A 161 19.59 -5.45 10.36
C TYR A 161 20.93 -6.15 10.19
N GLN A 162 21.03 -6.95 9.14
CA GLN A 162 22.25 -7.65 8.78
C GLN A 162 22.38 -7.74 7.28
N VAL A 163 23.58 -7.53 6.77
CA VAL A 163 23.94 -7.62 5.37
C VAL A 163 24.78 -8.86 5.13
N PHE A 164 24.38 -9.68 4.18
CA PHE A 164 25.05 -10.92 3.80
C PHE A 164 25.58 -10.83 2.37
N ASP A 165 26.70 -11.48 2.13
CA ASP A 165 27.19 -11.74 0.78
C ASP A 165 26.31 -12.83 0.13
N LYS A 166 25.70 -12.50 -1.00
CA LYS A 166 24.76 -13.41 -1.67
C LYS A 166 25.43 -14.68 -2.23
N ALA A 167 26.71 -14.61 -2.57
CA ALA A 167 27.42 -15.72 -3.15
C ALA A 167 27.91 -16.73 -2.12
N THR A 168 28.10 -16.31 -0.87
CA THR A 168 28.67 -17.13 0.20
C THR A 168 27.75 -17.34 1.41
N GLY A 169 26.74 -16.49 1.58
CA GLY A 169 25.91 -16.45 2.79
C GLY A 169 26.62 -15.87 4.02
N ASN A 170 27.85 -15.39 3.87
CA ASN A 170 28.61 -14.82 5.00
C ASN A 170 28.09 -13.43 5.34
N SER A 171 28.03 -13.12 6.63
CA SER A 171 27.74 -11.78 7.08
C SER A 171 28.84 -10.80 6.64
N ILE A 172 28.45 -9.69 6.03
CA ILE A 172 29.31 -8.58 5.65
C ILE A 172 29.23 -7.45 6.68
N LEU A 173 28.05 -7.25 7.25
CA LEU A 173 27.78 -6.23 8.24
C LEU A 173 26.68 -6.69 9.20
N GLY A 174 26.86 -6.45 10.46
CA GLY A 174 25.87 -6.75 11.50
C GLY A 174 25.95 -8.18 12.08
N PRO A 175 24.98 -8.58 12.90
CA PRO A 175 23.74 -7.83 13.19
C PRO A 175 24.04 -6.48 13.88
N ALA A 176 23.36 -5.45 13.42
CA ALA A 176 23.54 -4.07 13.92
C ALA A 176 22.18 -3.43 14.23
N SER A 177 22.16 -2.44 15.14
CA SER A 177 20.95 -1.69 15.42
C SER A 177 20.47 -0.93 14.20
N ILE A 178 19.18 -0.92 13.95
CA ILE A 178 18.58 -0.07 12.93
C ILE A 178 18.86 1.42 13.17
N ASN A 179 18.99 1.84 14.45
CA ASN A 179 19.37 3.20 14.81
C ASN A 179 20.74 3.60 14.25
N SER A 180 21.61 2.63 13.90
CA SER A 180 22.89 2.96 13.27
C SER A 180 22.72 3.62 11.90
N VAL A 181 21.65 3.28 11.16
CA VAL A 181 21.31 3.93 9.89
C VAL A 181 21.08 5.44 10.07
N TRP A 182 20.57 5.83 11.21
CA TRP A 182 20.18 7.21 11.55
C TRP A 182 21.17 7.93 12.46
N ALA A 183 22.28 7.30 12.81
CA ALA A 183 23.29 7.91 13.67
C ALA A 183 23.78 9.23 13.07
N GLY A 184 23.77 10.30 13.89
CA GLY A 184 24.16 11.65 13.48
C GLY A 184 23.16 12.39 12.58
N PHE A 185 22.02 11.78 12.21
CA PHE A 185 20.99 12.43 11.41
C PHE A 185 20.30 13.57 12.18
N GLY A 186 20.12 13.41 13.47
CA GLY A 186 19.36 14.34 14.30
C GLY A 186 17.85 14.08 14.27
N GLY A 187 17.13 14.81 15.13
CA GLY A 187 15.67 14.69 15.20
C GLY A 187 15.18 13.34 15.70
N VAL A 188 13.93 13.02 15.36
CA VAL A 188 13.23 11.85 15.88
C VAL A 188 13.74 10.53 15.29
N CYS A 189 14.25 10.56 14.06
CA CYS A 189 14.72 9.36 13.37
C CYS A 189 15.93 8.67 14.03
N GLN A 190 16.66 9.37 14.90
CA GLN A 190 17.76 8.75 15.64
C GLN A 190 17.32 7.69 16.64
N ALA A 191 16.04 7.69 17.01
CA ALA A 191 15.44 6.73 17.93
C ALA A 191 14.23 6.09 17.21
N GLY A 192 14.48 5.01 16.50
CA GLY A 192 13.46 4.24 15.83
C GLY A 192 12.44 3.63 16.79
N GLN A 193 11.28 3.29 16.25
CA GLN A 193 10.16 2.73 17.01
C GLN A 193 9.60 1.45 16.39
N GLY A 194 10.38 0.80 15.53
CA GLY A 194 10.01 -0.50 14.98
C GLY A 194 9.40 -0.49 13.58
N ASP A 195 8.77 -1.57 13.22
CA ASP A 195 8.15 -1.91 11.94
C ASP A 195 9.02 -1.56 10.73
N PRO A 196 10.28 -2.00 10.71
CA PRO A 196 11.17 -1.65 9.62
C PRO A 196 10.79 -2.40 8.35
N VAL A 197 10.96 -1.72 7.21
CA VAL A 197 10.83 -2.33 5.89
C VAL A 197 12.15 -2.21 5.14
N MET A 198 12.57 -3.31 4.50
CA MET A 198 13.72 -3.37 3.62
C MET A 198 13.26 -3.76 2.23
N LEU A 199 13.58 -2.95 1.22
CA LEU A 199 13.33 -3.24 -0.20
C LEU A 199 14.58 -3.03 -1.04
N TYR A 200 14.60 -3.67 -2.20
CA TYR A 200 15.61 -3.45 -3.22
C TYR A 200 14.97 -2.87 -4.49
N ASP A 201 15.19 -1.60 -4.73
CA ASP A 201 14.80 -0.94 -5.97
C ASP A 201 15.65 -1.47 -7.13
N GLN A 202 15.16 -2.49 -7.81
CA GLN A 202 15.83 -3.14 -8.94
C GLN A 202 16.05 -2.19 -10.12
N ILE A 203 15.17 -1.20 -10.29
CA ILE A 203 15.26 -0.24 -11.39
C ILE A 203 16.47 0.69 -11.22
N ALA A 204 16.72 1.09 -9.97
CA ALA A 204 17.82 2.00 -9.64
C ALA A 204 19.08 1.27 -9.14
N ASN A 205 19.00 -0.02 -8.82
CA ASN A 205 20.00 -0.77 -8.06
C ASN A 205 20.32 -0.09 -6.72
N ARG A 206 19.28 0.11 -5.89
CA ARG A 206 19.38 0.79 -4.61
C ARG A 206 18.58 0.05 -3.55
N TRP A 207 19.05 0.13 -2.33
CA TRP A 207 18.33 -0.35 -1.15
C TRP A 207 17.46 0.76 -0.60
N LEU A 208 16.30 0.40 -0.10
CA LEU A 208 15.42 1.25 0.69
C LEU A 208 15.24 0.61 2.06
N ILE A 209 15.37 1.42 3.10
CA ILE A 209 15.04 1.05 4.47
C ILE A 209 14.10 2.10 5.05
N SER A 210 13.12 1.69 5.81
CA SER A 210 12.24 2.58 6.56
C SER A 210 12.04 2.12 7.99
N GLN A 211 11.62 3.05 8.85
CA GLN A 211 11.20 2.79 10.22
C GLN A 211 10.31 3.90 10.74
N PHE A 212 9.50 3.60 11.72
CA PHE A 212 8.77 4.59 12.49
C PHE A 212 9.66 5.42 13.41
N ALA A 213 9.17 6.60 13.73
CA ALA A 213 9.76 7.46 14.76
C ALA A 213 8.71 8.46 15.32
N GLY A 214 9.13 9.21 16.35
CA GLY A 214 8.38 10.35 16.86
C GLY A 214 6.98 10.02 17.40
N GLY A 215 6.78 8.86 18.01
CA GLY A 215 5.48 8.42 18.52
C GLY A 215 4.54 7.99 17.39
N LEU A 216 5.08 7.29 16.38
CA LEU A 216 4.36 6.81 15.18
C LEU A 216 3.72 7.95 14.36
N THR A 217 4.36 9.11 14.34
CA THR A 217 3.94 10.28 13.56
C THR A 217 4.91 10.64 12.46
N HIS A 218 6.05 9.96 12.42
CA HIS A 218 7.11 10.13 11.43
C HIS A 218 7.46 8.81 10.77
N GLU A 219 7.76 8.87 9.49
CA GLU A 219 8.37 7.79 8.74
C GLU A 219 9.75 8.23 8.29
N CYS A 220 10.74 7.48 8.72
CA CYS A 220 12.14 7.72 8.40
C CYS A 220 12.53 6.78 7.26
N ILE A 221 12.90 7.33 6.11
CA ILE A 221 13.23 6.55 4.91
C ILE A 221 14.65 6.85 4.48
N ALA A 222 15.43 5.81 4.20
CA ALA A 222 16.77 5.95 3.65
C ALA A 222 16.92 5.15 2.36
N ILE A 223 17.61 5.74 1.38
CA ILE A 223 17.91 5.12 0.09
C ILE A 223 19.41 5.03 -0.07
N SER A 224 19.95 3.84 -0.31
CA SER A 224 21.40 3.69 -0.53
C SER A 224 21.88 4.48 -1.75
N THR A 225 23.07 5.06 -1.67
CA THR A 225 23.61 5.83 -2.80
C THR A 225 24.18 4.95 -3.89
N THR A 226 24.42 3.68 -3.59
CA THR A 226 24.91 2.63 -4.52
C THR A 226 24.19 1.32 -4.28
N SER A 227 24.53 0.28 -5.01
CA SER A 227 24.03 -1.08 -4.76
C SER A 227 24.66 -1.78 -3.54
N ASP A 228 25.61 -1.15 -2.87
CA ASP A 228 26.23 -1.64 -1.63
C ASP A 228 25.45 -1.13 -0.41
N ALA A 229 24.75 -2.02 0.26
CA ALA A 229 23.97 -1.72 1.46
C ALA A 229 24.85 -1.26 2.64
N THR A 230 26.13 -1.54 2.63
CA THR A 230 27.09 -1.11 3.67
C THR A 230 27.68 0.29 3.44
N GLY A 231 27.35 0.90 2.30
CA GLY A 231 27.80 2.22 1.88
C GLY A 231 27.04 3.38 2.53
N THR A 232 27.00 4.51 1.84
CA THR A 232 26.30 5.73 2.26
C THR A 232 24.84 5.69 1.83
N TRP A 233 23.99 6.46 2.53
CA TRP A 233 22.55 6.50 2.33
C TRP A 233 22.04 7.93 2.31
N ASN A 234 21.14 8.24 1.36
CA ASN A 234 20.32 9.43 1.38
C ASN A 234 19.19 9.21 2.39
N ARG A 235 19.11 10.00 3.44
CA ARG A 235 18.17 9.82 4.56
C ARG A 235 17.14 10.93 4.59
N TYR A 236 15.93 10.59 5.01
CA TYR A 236 14.78 11.49 5.00
C TYR A 236 13.91 11.26 6.24
N ASP A 237 13.43 12.36 6.80
CA ASP A 237 12.39 12.39 7.82
C ASP A 237 11.10 12.99 7.23
N PHE A 238 10.01 12.25 7.25
CA PHE A 238 8.70 12.71 6.84
C PHE A 238 7.72 12.65 8.01
N THR A 239 7.04 13.77 8.29
CA THR A 239 5.91 13.77 9.21
C THR A 239 4.70 13.22 8.46
N VAL A 240 4.25 12.01 8.80
CA VAL A 240 3.13 11.35 8.11
C VAL A 240 1.77 11.83 8.59
N GLY A 241 1.70 12.40 9.78
CA GLY A 241 0.49 13.03 10.28
C GLY A 241 0.63 13.55 11.70
N ALA A 242 -0.22 14.51 12.06
CA ALA A 242 -0.34 15.03 13.42
C ALA A 242 -1.71 14.64 14.00
N GLY A 243 -1.74 14.22 15.25
CA GLY A 243 -2.99 13.88 15.94
C GLY A 243 -3.55 12.49 15.61
N ALA A 244 -2.71 11.60 15.08
CA ALA A 244 -3.02 10.20 14.82
C ALA A 244 -1.75 9.36 15.01
N LEU A 245 -1.91 8.05 15.19
CA LEU A 245 -0.83 7.08 15.13
C LEU A 245 -0.89 6.36 13.78
N PHE A 246 0.27 6.19 13.17
CA PHE A 246 0.43 5.48 11.90
C PHE A 246 1.19 4.18 12.15
N ASP A 247 0.70 3.09 11.59
CA ASP A 247 1.16 1.74 11.91
C ASP A 247 1.13 0.84 10.68
N TYR A 248 1.85 -0.27 10.75
CA TYR A 248 1.82 -1.32 9.72
C TYR A 248 2.17 -0.79 8.33
N PRO A 249 3.38 -0.22 8.11
CA PRO A 249 3.78 0.31 6.82
C PRO A 249 3.92 -0.80 5.79
N LYS A 250 3.33 -0.60 4.62
CA LYS A 250 3.53 -1.45 3.45
C LYS A 250 4.03 -0.60 2.32
N ILE A 251 5.22 -0.90 1.82
CA ILE A 251 5.92 -0.10 0.82
C ILE A 251 6.08 -0.90 -0.47
N GLY A 252 6.01 -0.23 -1.61
CA GLY A 252 6.31 -0.78 -2.91
C GLY A 252 7.12 0.19 -3.77
N VAL A 253 8.01 -0.37 -4.56
CA VAL A 253 8.81 0.35 -5.56
C VAL A 253 8.03 0.43 -6.87
N TRP A 254 8.00 1.61 -7.47
CA TRP A 254 7.42 1.83 -8.80
C TRP A 254 8.29 2.78 -9.60
N PRO A 255 8.23 2.79 -10.94
CA PRO A 255 9.13 3.63 -11.73
C PRO A 255 9.08 5.12 -11.40
N ASP A 256 7.93 5.65 -11.02
CA ASP A 256 7.68 7.07 -10.78
C ASP A 256 7.62 7.47 -9.29
N GLY A 257 7.64 6.52 -8.37
CA GLY A 257 7.54 6.80 -6.93
C GLY A 257 7.86 5.59 -6.05
N TYR A 258 8.13 5.84 -4.77
CA TYR A 258 7.95 4.84 -3.72
C TYR A 258 6.57 5.03 -3.14
N TYR A 259 5.79 3.96 -3.08
CA TYR A 259 4.41 4.02 -2.61
C TYR A 259 4.26 3.29 -1.29
N MET A 260 3.49 3.86 -0.40
CA MET A 260 3.28 3.30 0.95
C MET A 260 1.82 3.40 1.34
N ALA A 261 1.36 2.51 2.18
CA ALA A 261 0.13 2.67 2.95
C ALA A 261 0.37 2.32 4.41
N MET A 262 -0.35 2.98 5.28
CA MET A 262 -0.34 2.71 6.72
C MET A 262 -1.75 2.70 7.29
N ASN A 263 -1.95 1.90 8.32
CA ASN A 263 -3.11 1.96 9.17
C ASN A 263 -3.06 3.23 10.02
N VAL A 264 -4.21 3.84 10.21
CA VAL A 264 -4.31 5.07 11.01
C VAL A 264 -5.21 4.84 12.20
N PHE A 265 -4.71 5.17 13.38
CA PHE A 265 -5.42 5.08 14.64
C PHE A 265 -5.55 6.45 15.27
N ASN A 266 -6.50 6.61 16.21
CA ASN A 266 -6.54 7.80 17.03
C ASN A 266 -5.26 7.91 17.89
N THR A 267 -4.99 9.08 18.46
CA THR A 267 -3.79 9.36 19.25
C THR A 267 -3.55 8.44 20.45
N SER A 268 -4.59 7.80 20.95
CA SER A 268 -4.49 6.81 22.03
C SER A 268 -4.31 5.39 21.54
N GLY A 269 -4.32 5.15 20.24
CA GLY A 269 -4.24 3.82 19.64
C GLY A 269 -5.47 2.95 19.88
N THR A 270 -6.57 3.50 20.42
CA THR A 270 -7.73 2.72 20.83
C THR A 270 -8.81 2.56 19.77
N ALA A 271 -8.72 3.32 18.68
CA ALA A 271 -9.67 3.27 17.58
C ALA A 271 -8.97 3.36 16.23
N TYR A 272 -9.25 2.40 15.37
CA TYR A 272 -8.86 2.42 13.96
C TYR A 272 -9.70 3.45 13.21
N LEU A 273 -9.05 4.30 12.42
CA LEU A 273 -9.68 5.37 11.67
C LEU A 273 -9.79 5.07 10.17
N GLY A 274 -8.97 4.17 9.66
CA GLY A 274 -8.87 3.83 8.26
C GLY A 274 -7.42 3.61 7.83
N THR A 275 -7.17 3.63 6.55
CA THR A 275 -5.83 3.51 5.96
C THR A 275 -5.47 4.78 5.20
N GLN A 276 -4.19 5.11 5.13
CA GLN A 276 -3.73 6.28 4.39
C GLN A 276 -2.61 5.90 3.44
N PRO A 277 -2.81 6.12 2.13
CA PRO A 277 -1.78 5.91 1.13
C PRO A 277 -0.88 7.15 0.97
N PHE A 278 0.37 6.89 0.63
CA PHE A 278 1.41 7.88 0.39
C PHE A 278 2.18 7.55 -0.87
N ALA A 279 2.77 8.57 -1.50
CA ALA A 279 3.73 8.42 -2.57
C ALA A 279 4.90 9.38 -2.34
N PHE A 280 6.12 8.91 -2.50
CA PHE A 280 7.36 9.67 -2.27
C PHE A 280 8.07 9.93 -3.59
N ASP A 281 8.63 11.13 -3.74
CA ASP A 281 9.40 11.53 -4.93
C ASP A 281 10.70 10.74 -5.03
N ARG A 282 10.60 9.55 -5.64
CA ARG A 282 11.71 8.62 -5.84
C ARG A 282 12.90 9.29 -6.54
N THR A 283 12.64 10.15 -7.54
CA THR A 283 13.70 10.81 -8.30
C THR A 283 14.56 11.70 -7.41
N LYS A 284 13.93 12.50 -6.56
CA LYS A 284 14.66 13.36 -5.61
C LYS A 284 15.33 12.56 -4.51
N MET A 285 14.66 11.52 -4.01
CA MET A 285 15.24 10.67 -2.96
C MET A 285 16.48 9.92 -3.44
N LEU A 286 16.48 9.42 -4.67
CA LEU A 286 17.65 8.81 -5.29
C LEU A 286 18.81 9.80 -5.48
N ALA A 287 18.49 11.06 -5.71
CA ALA A 287 19.47 12.13 -5.92
C ALA A 287 19.96 12.80 -4.61
N GLY A 288 19.46 12.39 -3.46
CA GLY A 288 19.79 13.02 -2.16
C GLY A 288 19.28 14.44 -2.00
N GLN A 289 18.28 14.85 -2.81
CA GLN A 289 17.69 16.17 -2.79
C GLN A 289 16.51 16.23 -1.82
N PRO A 290 16.15 17.42 -1.28
CA PRO A 290 14.92 17.59 -0.53
C PRO A 290 13.73 17.01 -1.30
N ALA A 291 13.04 16.05 -0.71
CA ALA A 291 11.98 15.31 -1.37
C ALA A 291 10.60 15.67 -0.83
N THR A 292 9.58 15.30 -1.58
CA THR A 292 8.18 15.49 -1.20
C THR A 292 7.45 14.16 -1.11
N MET A 293 6.47 14.12 -0.25
CA MET A 293 5.49 13.05 -0.11
C MET A 293 4.11 13.59 -0.46
N LEU A 294 3.32 12.80 -1.16
CA LEU A 294 1.93 13.10 -1.51
C LEU A 294 1.01 12.13 -0.77
N THR A 295 -0.13 12.63 -0.30
CA THR A 295 -1.19 11.77 0.21
C THR A 295 -2.56 12.30 -0.22
N PRO A 296 -3.49 11.43 -0.62
CA PRO A 296 -4.89 11.81 -0.85
C PRO A 296 -5.67 11.96 0.47
N GLY A 297 -5.00 11.79 1.61
CA GLY A 297 -5.61 11.74 2.93
C GLY A 297 -6.14 10.36 3.31
N LEU A 298 -6.83 10.30 4.41
CA LEU A 298 -7.40 9.07 4.96
C LEU A 298 -8.42 8.46 3.99
N VAL A 299 -8.22 7.22 3.63
CA VAL A 299 -9.15 6.41 2.83
C VAL A 299 -9.93 5.54 3.78
N GLY A 300 -11.24 5.56 3.59
CA GLY A 300 -12.10 4.73 4.38
C GLY A 300 -12.46 5.24 5.75
N SER A 301 -13.32 4.48 6.36
CA SER A 301 -13.70 4.64 7.76
C SER A 301 -14.08 3.27 8.31
N PRO A 302 -14.04 3.10 9.62
CA PRO A 302 -14.56 1.90 10.27
C PRO A 302 -15.99 1.52 9.84
N ALA A 303 -16.81 2.51 9.47
CA ALA A 303 -18.16 2.28 8.99
C ALA A 303 -18.24 1.65 7.59
N ASN A 304 -17.18 1.75 6.82
CA ASN A 304 -17.11 1.22 5.44
C ASN A 304 -16.35 -0.10 5.34
N ASN A 305 -15.86 -0.63 6.47
CA ASN A 305 -15.06 -1.86 6.55
C ASN A 305 -13.88 -1.82 5.57
N GLU A 306 -13.11 -0.75 5.61
CA GLU A 306 -11.91 -0.63 4.80
C GLU A 306 -10.72 -1.10 5.63
N ASP A 307 -9.96 -1.99 5.01
CA ASP A 307 -8.82 -2.70 5.57
C ASP A 307 -7.50 -2.10 5.06
N PRO A 308 -6.36 -2.55 5.56
CA PRO A 308 -5.06 -2.08 5.12
C PRO A 308 -4.90 -2.16 3.61
N LEU A 309 -4.48 -1.05 3.01
CA LEU A 309 -4.08 -1.00 1.61
C LEU A 309 -2.66 -1.54 1.44
N MET A 310 -2.43 -2.26 0.33
CA MET A 310 -1.10 -2.70 -0.08
C MET A 310 -0.76 -2.11 -1.44
N PRO A 311 0.32 -1.32 -1.57
CA PRO A 311 0.82 -0.90 -2.88
C PRO A 311 1.41 -2.08 -3.64
N ALA A 312 1.32 -2.03 -4.98
CA ALA A 312 2.08 -2.94 -5.82
C ALA A 312 3.57 -2.63 -5.71
N ASP A 313 4.37 -3.69 -5.57
CA ASP A 313 5.81 -3.64 -5.62
C ASP A 313 6.33 -4.19 -6.95
N PHE A 314 7.40 -3.60 -7.47
CA PHE A 314 8.00 -4.02 -8.73
C PHE A 314 9.15 -4.98 -8.49
N ASP A 315 8.86 -6.26 -8.69
CA ASP A 315 9.79 -7.38 -8.60
C ASP A 315 9.94 -8.07 -9.95
N GLY A 316 10.54 -7.45 -10.91
CA GLY A 316 10.62 -8.11 -12.19
C GLY A 316 11.54 -7.46 -13.19
N SER A 317 11.66 -8.11 -14.35
CA SER A 317 12.46 -7.60 -15.46
C SER A 317 11.67 -6.79 -16.49
N ILE A 318 10.35 -6.82 -16.42
CA ILE A 318 9.48 -6.14 -17.39
C ILE A 318 8.80 -4.96 -16.70
N LEU A 319 9.27 -3.76 -17.03
CA LEU A 319 8.68 -2.55 -16.48
C LEU A 319 7.20 -2.41 -16.85
N PRO A 320 6.38 -1.84 -15.98
CA PRO A 320 5.03 -1.46 -16.34
C PRO A 320 5.06 -0.43 -17.49
N PRO A 321 3.96 -0.31 -18.26
CA PRO A 321 3.86 0.72 -19.28
C PRO A 321 4.17 2.11 -18.71
N SER A 322 4.81 2.96 -19.52
CA SER A 322 5.13 4.33 -19.09
C SER A 322 3.87 5.07 -18.66
N GLY A 323 3.91 5.66 -17.46
CA GLY A 323 2.77 6.36 -16.86
C GLY A 323 1.69 5.45 -16.27
N ALA A 324 1.92 4.14 -16.20
CA ALA A 324 1.01 3.25 -15.48
C ALA A 324 0.95 3.63 -14.01
N PRO A 325 -0.26 3.81 -13.44
CA PRO A 325 -0.40 4.11 -12.02
C PRO A 325 0.07 2.94 -11.17
N ASN A 326 0.50 3.19 -9.95
CA ASN A 326 0.65 2.13 -8.97
C ASN A 326 -0.74 1.62 -8.56
N THR A 327 -0.87 0.32 -8.39
CA THR A 327 -2.11 -0.31 -7.95
C THR A 327 -2.04 -0.65 -6.47
N PHE A 328 -2.97 -0.10 -5.70
CA PHE A 328 -3.19 -0.50 -4.32
C PHE A 328 -4.32 -1.52 -4.26
N VAL A 329 -4.14 -2.54 -3.44
CA VAL A 329 -5.13 -3.59 -3.24
C VAL A 329 -5.51 -3.64 -1.77
N GLU A 330 -6.78 -3.83 -1.53
CA GLU A 330 -7.36 -4.06 -0.22
C GLU A 330 -8.17 -5.34 -0.25
N PHE A 331 -8.16 -6.01 0.86
CA PHE A 331 -8.91 -7.21 1.11
C PHE A 331 -9.93 -6.91 2.21
N PRO A 332 -11.18 -6.54 1.88
CA PRO A 332 -12.14 -6.13 2.87
C PRO A 332 -12.52 -7.30 3.77
N ASP A 333 -12.05 -7.25 5.00
CA ASP A 333 -12.41 -8.18 6.06
C ASP A 333 -13.64 -7.68 6.81
N SER A 334 -14.76 -7.59 6.12
CA SER A 334 -15.97 -7.17 6.81
C SER A 334 -16.71 -8.35 7.41
N ILE A 335 -16.82 -8.31 8.73
CA ILE A 335 -17.68 -9.23 9.48
C ILE A 335 -19.09 -9.16 8.92
N GLY A 336 -19.52 -10.27 8.31
CA GLY A 336 -20.89 -10.45 7.83
C GLY A 336 -21.17 -10.02 6.39
N ASN A 337 -20.21 -9.57 5.63
CA ASN A 337 -20.34 -9.36 4.21
C ASN A 337 -19.73 -10.52 3.41
N ASN A 338 -20.28 -10.77 2.22
CA ASN A 338 -19.74 -11.78 1.31
C ASN A 338 -18.38 -11.30 0.82
N LEU A 339 -17.32 -11.84 1.37
CA LEU A 339 -15.92 -11.54 1.05
C LEU A 339 -15.52 -12.19 -0.28
N ASN A 340 -16.11 -11.73 -1.37
CA ASN A 340 -15.88 -12.29 -2.69
C ASN A 340 -15.21 -11.28 -3.63
N THR A 341 -14.72 -10.17 -3.09
CA THR A 341 -14.14 -9.11 -3.91
C THR A 341 -12.91 -8.53 -3.23
N TYR A 342 -11.90 -8.26 -4.03
CA TYR A 342 -10.85 -7.31 -3.66
C TYR A 342 -11.33 -5.92 -3.99
N ARG A 343 -10.82 -4.91 -3.29
CA ARG A 343 -10.92 -3.53 -3.74
C ARG A 343 -9.56 -3.10 -4.27
N SER A 344 -9.56 -2.31 -5.32
CA SER A 344 -8.34 -1.83 -5.97
C SER A 344 -8.44 -0.36 -6.26
N TRP A 345 -7.33 0.33 -6.14
CA TRP A 345 -7.18 1.75 -6.47
C TRP A 345 -5.97 1.95 -7.36
N HIS A 346 -6.07 2.93 -8.23
CA HIS A 346 -4.94 3.43 -9.00
C HIS A 346 -4.46 4.75 -8.39
N TYR A 347 -3.18 4.80 -8.07
CA TYR A 347 -2.50 6.00 -7.60
C TYR A 347 -1.54 6.48 -8.70
N SER A 348 -1.81 7.66 -9.24
CA SER A 348 -0.91 8.36 -10.15
C SER A 348 -0.40 9.64 -9.49
N VAL A 349 0.90 9.84 -9.51
CA VAL A 349 1.54 11.05 -8.95
C VAL A 349 1.66 12.19 -9.97
N GLY A 350 1.35 11.91 -11.25
CA GLY A 350 1.49 12.86 -12.34
C GLY A 350 2.94 13.11 -12.77
N VAL A 351 3.10 13.87 -13.83
CA VAL A 351 4.41 14.23 -14.42
C VAL A 351 4.46 15.72 -14.67
N PRO A 352 5.41 16.45 -14.06
CA PRO A 352 6.31 16.07 -12.97
C PRO A 352 5.61 15.58 -11.71
N PHE A 353 6.33 14.88 -10.83
CA PHE A 353 5.80 14.39 -9.56
C PHE A 353 5.00 15.47 -8.81
N GLY A 354 3.79 15.15 -8.39
CA GLY A 354 2.86 16.06 -7.72
C GLY A 354 1.95 16.86 -8.66
N THR A 355 2.04 16.65 -9.98
CA THR A 355 1.19 17.37 -10.94
C THR A 355 -0.10 16.59 -11.18
N ASN A 356 -1.24 17.16 -10.73
CA ASN A 356 -2.56 16.56 -10.87
C ASN A 356 -2.59 15.08 -10.42
N PRO A 357 -2.21 14.78 -9.18
CA PRO A 357 -2.23 13.40 -8.68
C PRO A 357 -3.66 12.88 -8.64
N THR A 358 -3.81 11.58 -8.83
CA THR A 358 -5.11 10.91 -8.73
C THR A 358 -5.02 9.68 -7.86
N PHE A 359 -6.06 9.45 -7.05
CA PHE A 359 -6.24 8.20 -6.31
C PHE A 359 -7.71 7.80 -6.49
N THR A 360 -7.94 6.75 -7.27
CA THR A 360 -9.29 6.38 -7.71
C THR A 360 -9.52 4.90 -7.54
N GLN A 361 -10.65 4.55 -6.95
CA GLN A 361 -11.08 3.16 -6.91
C GLN A 361 -11.41 2.69 -8.34
N VAL A 362 -10.92 1.50 -8.66
CA VAL A 362 -11.14 0.87 -9.96
C VAL A 362 -11.94 -0.42 -9.81
N PRO A 363 -12.62 -0.90 -10.87
CA PRO A 363 -13.31 -2.18 -10.83
C PRO A 363 -12.34 -3.30 -10.44
N SER A 364 -12.70 -4.07 -9.43
CA SER A 364 -11.91 -5.18 -8.93
C SER A 364 -12.48 -6.50 -9.44
N PRO A 365 -11.63 -7.48 -9.76
CA PRO A 365 -12.11 -8.79 -10.13
C PRO A 365 -12.85 -9.45 -8.96
N ALA A 366 -13.85 -10.25 -9.25
CA ALA A 366 -14.47 -11.09 -8.25
C ALA A 366 -13.47 -12.14 -7.75
N ALA A 367 -13.40 -12.31 -6.46
CA ALA A 367 -12.65 -13.40 -5.84
C ALA A 367 -13.53 -14.63 -5.66
N ALA A 368 -12.94 -15.81 -5.59
CA ALA A 368 -13.65 -17.00 -5.13
C ALA A 368 -14.05 -16.78 -3.65
N PRO A 369 -15.20 -17.30 -3.21
CA PRO A 369 -15.57 -17.24 -1.80
C PRO A 369 -14.52 -17.92 -0.94
N PHE A 370 -14.15 -17.26 0.15
CA PHE A 370 -13.22 -17.80 1.14
C PHE A 370 -13.75 -17.57 2.56
N THR A 371 -13.19 -18.28 3.51
CA THR A 371 -13.46 -18.10 4.94
C THR A 371 -12.13 -18.07 5.67
N PHE A 372 -12.08 -17.30 6.76
CA PHE A 372 -10.91 -17.31 7.62
C PHE A 372 -10.72 -18.68 8.26
N LEU A 373 -9.51 -19.16 8.28
CA LEU A 373 -9.15 -20.47 8.86
C LEU A 373 -9.57 -20.57 10.34
N PHE A 374 -9.59 -19.46 11.04
CA PHE A 374 -9.92 -19.39 12.46
C PHE A 374 -11.34 -18.83 12.76
N ALA A 375 -12.18 -18.70 11.74
CA ALA A 375 -13.57 -18.31 11.94
C ALA A 375 -14.26 -19.28 12.93
N GLY A 376 -14.73 -18.74 14.05
CA GLY A 376 -15.39 -19.52 15.10
C GLY A 376 -14.49 -20.11 16.18
N VAL A 377 -13.18 -20.01 16.09
CA VAL A 377 -12.30 -20.28 17.22
C VAL A 377 -12.24 -19.01 18.07
N PRO A 378 -12.69 -19.02 19.34
CA PRO A 378 -12.42 -17.90 20.22
C PRO A 378 -10.89 -17.74 20.23
N GLN A 379 -10.37 -16.66 19.70
CA GLN A 379 -9.03 -16.25 20.06
C GLN A 379 -9.07 -16.02 21.56
N ARG A 380 -8.76 -17.04 22.33
CA ARG A 380 -8.22 -16.78 23.65
C ARG A 380 -7.05 -15.86 23.35
N ARG A 381 -7.01 -14.68 23.95
CA ARG A 381 -5.74 -14.02 24.17
C ARG A 381 -4.83 -15.14 24.64
N ARG A 382 -4.10 -15.76 23.74
CA ARG A 382 -2.93 -16.47 24.16
C ARG A 382 -2.08 -15.32 24.62
N GLU A 383 -1.95 -15.18 25.91
CA GLU A 383 -0.73 -14.60 26.40
C GLU A 383 0.32 -15.27 25.54
N PRO A 384 1.11 -14.47 24.80
CA PRO A 384 2.03 -15.04 23.81
C PRO A 384 2.84 -16.08 24.54
N ALA A 385 3.01 -17.24 23.93
CA ALA A 385 3.69 -18.40 24.55
C ALA A 385 5.10 -18.07 25.06
N TRP A 386 5.64 -16.92 24.64
CA TRP A 386 6.92 -16.37 25.11
C TRP A 386 6.84 -15.69 26.49
N ALA A 387 5.65 -15.34 27.01
CA ALA A 387 5.51 -14.84 28.37
C ALA A 387 5.84 -15.91 29.44
N THR A 388 6.11 -17.15 29.03
CA THR A 388 6.43 -18.28 29.89
C THR A 388 7.78 -18.93 29.58
N TRP A 389 8.69 -18.26 28.87
CA TRP A 389 10.03 -18.80 28.71
C TRP A 389 10.75 -18.76 30.05
N PRO A 390 11.30 -19.90 30.53
CA PRO A 390 12.06 -19.88 31.75
C PRO A 390 13.25 -18.93 31.56
N THR A 391 13.38 -17.97 32.45
CA THR A 391 14.64 -17.25 32.65
C THR A 391 15.69 -18.28 33.00
N ALA A 392 16.63 -18.53 32.10
CA ALA A 392 17.81 -19.34 32.37
C ALA A 392 18.83 -18.56 33.20
#